data_e344bf61889716b2a0fc3c8938755db6
#
_entry.id   e344bf61889716b2a0fc3c8938755db6
#
_cell.length_a   1.000
_cell.length_b   1.000
_cell.length_c   1.000
_cell.angle_alpha   90.00
_cell.angle_beta   90.00
_cell.angle_gamma   90.00
#
_symmetry.space_group_name_H-M   'P 1'
#
loop_
_entity.id
_entity.type
_entity.pdbx_description
1 polymer ?
#
loop_
_entity_poly.entity_id
_entity_poly.type
_entity_poly.pdbx_seq_one_letter_code
_entity_poly.pdbx_strand_id
1 'polypeptide(L)'
;TRAMACMKHVGFNVAADPTYSVSYMGVNGGLVIVVADDPGLYSSQNEQDTRMVARAAKLPVLEPSDSAEAKEFMKLAFELSEKFDRPFVYRTTTRLAHSQGVVELEERTDVEDKAYVKDIRKNVMMPGNAKLRHVEIEKRNQELAEAANTLPINRVEMCDTKIGVITSGIPYQYVKEALPEASVLKLGLVNPLPKKLIEEFASKVDTLY
;
A
#
# COMPACT_ATOMS: atom_id res chain seq x y z
N THR A 1 -8.07 -4.82 -18.80
CA THR A 1 -8.31 -5.83 -17.75
C THR A 1 -7.46 -5.51 -16.53
N ARG A 2 -8.01 -5.64 -15.32
CA ARG A 2 -7.29 -5.58 -14.05
C ARG A 2 -6.54 -6.89 -13.82
N ALA A 3 -5.40 -6.85 -13.16
CA ALA A 3 -4.58 -8.03 -12.87
C ALA A 3 -4.07 -8.01 -11.41
N MET A 4 -3.91 -9.21 -10.86
CA MET A 4 -3.34 -9.41 -9.52
C MET A 4 -2.28 -10.51 -9.57
N ALA A 5 -1.16 -10.28 -8.90
CA ALA A 5 -0.14 -11.29 -8.65
C ALA A 5 -0.01 -11.49 -7.13
N CYS A 6 0.07 -12.73 -6.69
CA CYS A 6 0.22 -13.07 -5.27
C CYS A 6 1.51 -13.85 -5.05
N MET A 7 2.28 -13.46 -4.04
CA MET A 7 3.52 -14.13 -3.71
C MET A 7 3.95 -13.89 -2.26
N LYS A 8 4.82 -14.74 -1.76
CA LYS A 8 5.52 -14.52 -0.50
C LYS A 8 6.64 -13.49 -0.69
N HIS A 9 7.14 -12.88 0.39
CA HIS A 9 8.23 -11.89 0.31
C HIS A 9 9.45 -12.40 -0.46
N VAL A 10 9.83 -13.67 -0.33
CA VAL A 10 10.94 -14.27 -1.11
C VAL A 10 10.61 -14.36 -2.60
N GLY A 11 9.35 -14.59 -2.95
CA GLY A 11 8.89 -14.53 -4.35
C GLY A 11 8.95 -13.11 -4.92
N PHE A 12 8.69 -12.10 -4.08
CA PHE A 12 8.81 -10.70 -4.47
C PHE A 12 10.27 -10.32 -4.81
N ASN A 13 11.24 -10.89 -4.08
CA ASN A 13 12.65 -10.76 -4.44
C ASN A 13 12.99 -11.42 -5.77
N VAL A 14 12.45 -12.60 -6.04
CA VAL A 14 12.65 -13.27 -7.35
C VAL A 14 12.03 -12.44 -8.47
N ALA A 15 10.90 -11.78 -8.21
CA ALA A 15 10.22 -10.90 -9.15
C ALA A 15 10.78 -9.45 -9.16
N ALA A 16 11.96 -9.19 -8.61
CA ALA A 16 12.51 -7.84 -8.48
C ALA A 16 12.62 -7.13 -9.83
N ASP A 17 13.26 -7.73 -10.83
CA ASP A 17 13.43 -7.10 -12.14
C ASP A 17 12.12 -6.70 -12.81
N PRO A 18 11.13 -7.61 -12.99
CA PRO A 18 9.83 -7.22 -13.53
C PRO A 18 9.11 -6.18 -12.64
N THR A 19 9.28 -6.21 -11.33
CA THR A 19 8.68 -5.25 -10.39
C THR A 19 9.24 -3.85 -10.60
N TYR A 20 10.55 -3.70 -10.67
CA TYR A 20 11.18 -2.43 -10.96
C TYR A 20 10.82 -1.92 -12.37
N SER A 21 10.78 -2.80 -13.36
CA SER A 21 10.42 -2.45 -14.73
C SER A 21 8.98 -1.97 -14.86
N VAL A 22 8.01 -2.65 -14.25
CA VAL A 22 6.60 -2.26 -14.30
C VAL A 22 6.31 -0.98 -13.52
N SER A 23 7.10 -0.68 -12.50
CA SER A 23 7.05 0.61 -11.81
C SER A 23 7.31 1.79 -12.77
N TYR A 24 8.24 1.62 -13.70
CA TYR A 24 8.54 2.60 -14.75
C TYR A 24 7.46 2.63 -15.84
N MET A 25 7.02 1.47 -16.31
CA MET A 25 6.00 1.38 -17.35
C MET A 25 4.66 1.96 -16.91
N GLY A 26 4.30 1.75 -15.66
CA GLY A 26 2.95 2.02 -15.21
C GLY A 26 1.96 0.96 -15.69
N VAL A 27 0.68 1.29 -15.63
CA VAL A 27 -0.41 0.36 -15.96
C VAL A 27 -1.43 1.02 -16.89
N ASN A 28 -2.29 0.23 -17.50
CA ASN A 28 -3.51 0.70 -18.17
C ASN A 28 -4.75 0.20 -17.41
N GLY A 29 -4.82 -1.11 -17.18
CA GLY A 29 -5.71 -1.69 -16.17
C GLY A 29 -4.95 -1.83 -14.85
N GLY A 30 -5.65 -1.72 -13.74
CA GLY A 30 -5.03 -1.76 -12.42
C GLY A 30 -4.22 -3.05 -12.19
N LEU A 31 -3.06 -2.90 -11.58
CA LEU A 31 -2.19 -4.02 -11.17
C LEU A 31 -1.94 -3.95 -9.67
N VAL A 32 -2.32 -5.02 -8.97
CA VAL A 32 -2.06 -5.19 -7.54
C VAL A 32 -1.11 -6.36 -7.33
N ILE A 33 -0.04 -6.13 -6.57
CA ILE A 33 0.95 -7.15 -6.19
C ILE A 33 0.75 -7.46 -4.71
N VAL A 34 0.10 -8.57 -4.42
CA VAL A 34 -0.10 -9.04 -3.04
C VAL A 34 1.17 -9.73 -2.58
N VAL A 35 1.74 -9.23 -1.50
CA VAL A 35 2.94 -9.81 -0.89
C VAL A 35 2.67 -10.18 0.54
N ALA A 36 2.90 -11.46 0.88
CA ALA A 36 2.73 -11.99 2.23
C ALA A 36 4.08 -12.01 2.95
N ASP A 37 4.25 -11.08 3.88
CA ASP A 37 5.39 -11.06 4.79
C ASP A 37 5.18 -12.00 5.97
N ASP A 38 6.26 -12.50 6.53
CA ASP A 38 6.25 -13.39 7.68
C ASP A 38 7.11 -12.82 8.84
N PRO A 39 6.65 -11.73 9.49
CA PRO A 39 7.35 -11.17 10.64
C PRO A 39 7.42 -12.19 11.77
N GLY A 40 8.61 -12.39 12.31
CA GLY A 40 8.87 -13.38 13.35
C GLY A 40 9.19 -14.78 12.82
N LEU A 41 9.33 -14.97 11.52
CA LEU A 41 9.85 -16.21 10.90
C LEU A 41 9.04 -17.48 11.21
N TYR A 42 7.70 -17.41 11.27
CA TYR A 42 6.86 -18.56 11.59
C TYR A 42 7.03 -19.72 10.61
N SER A 43 7.26 -19.44 9.32
CA SER A 43 7.39 -20.45 8.27
C SER A 43 8.25 -19.95 7.10
N SER A 44 9.33 -19.25 7.39
CA SER A 44 10.21 -18.66 6.37
C SER A 44 11.66 -18.89 6.70
N GLN A 45 12.50 -18.95 5.66
CA GLN A 45 13.95 -19.08 5.81
C GLN A 45 14.65 -17.79 6.24
N ASN A 46 13.99 -16.65 6.14
CA ASN A 46 14.46 -15.35 6.60
C ASN A 46 13.28 -14.41 6.80
N GLU A 47 13.49 -13.32 7.52
CA GLU A 47 12.55 -12.21 7.65
C GLU A 47 12.91 -11.10 6.66
N GLN A 48 11.90 -10.59 5.97
CA GLN A 48 12.06 -9.47 5.04
C GLN A 48 10.90 -8.50 5.22
N ASP A 49 11.20 -7.22 5.05
CA ASP A 49 10.18 -6.17 5.04
C ASP A 49 9.92 -5.71 3.61
N THR A 50 8.82 -6.17 3.05
CA THR A 50 8.38 -5.81 1.69
C THR A 50 8.25 -4.29 1.50
N ARG A 51 7.95 -3.53 2.55
CA ARG A 51 7.83 -2.06 2.48
C ARG A 51 9.13 -1.41 2.01
N MET A 52 10.28 -1.93 2.45
CA MET A 52 11.59 -1.42 2.05
C MET A 52 11.89 -1.72 0.57
N VAL A 53 11.58 -2.91 0.10
CA VAL A 53 11.74 -3.31 -1.31
C VAL A 53 10.79 -2.49 -2.21
N ALA A 54 9.53 -2.37 -1.83
CA ALA A 54 8.54 -1.57 -2.56
C ALA A 54 8.95 -0.09 -2.63
N ARG A 55 9.45 0.47 -1.53
CA ARG A 55 9.97 1.85 -1.51
C ARG A 55 11.16 2.02 -2.47
N ALA A 56 12.11 1.08 -2.48
CA ALA A 56 13.22 1.09 -3.41
C ALA A 56 12.77 1.02 -4.88
N ALA A 57 11.73 0.22 -5.16
CA ALA A 57 11.10 0.13 -6.48
C ALA A 57 10.13 1.29 -6.77
N LYS A 58 9.99 2.27 -5.85
CA LYS A 58 9.06 3.41 -5.95
C LYS A 58 7.59 2.99 -6.08
N LEU A 59 7.22 1.88 -5.47
CA LEU A 59 5.85 1.36 -5.46
C LEU A 59 5.11 1.77 -4.19
N PRO A 60 3.86 2.22 -4.30
CA PRO A 60 3.00 2.45 -3.16
C PRO A 60 2.63 1.15 -2.45
N VAL A 61 2.42 1.25 -1.13
CA VAL A 61 2.11 0.10 -0.27
C VAL A 61 0.85 0.36 0.53
N LEU A 62 -0.13 -0.52 0.39
CA LEU A 62 -1.32 -0.61 1.24
C LEU A 62 -1.15 -1.72 2.27
N GLU A 63 -1.59 -1.47 3.50
CA GLU A 63 -1.43 -2.39 4.62
C GLU A 63 -2.72 -2.43 5.48
N PRO A 64 -3.61 -3.41 5.26
CA PRO A 64 -4.84 -3.56 6.03
C PRO A 64 -4.57 -4.13 7.42
N SER A 65 -5.46 -3.83 8.37
CA SER A 65 -5.36 -4.26 9.77
C SER A 65 -6.28 -5.43 10.14
N ASP A 66 -7.27 -5.72 9.31
CA ASP A 66 -8.24 -6.81 9.53
C ASP A 66 -8.84 -7.30 8.21
N SER A 67 -9.76 -8.28 8.31
CA SER A 67 -10.40 -8.89 7.15
C SER A 67 -11.31 -7.94 6.38
N ALA A 68 -11.99 -7.02 7.07
CA ALA A 68 -12.88 -6.04 6.43
C ALA A 68 -12.05 -5.03 5.61
N GLU A 69 -11.02 -4.47 6.23
CA GLU A 69 -10.07 -3.61 5.49
C GLU A 69 -9.36 -4.36 4.36
N ALA A 70 -9.07 -5.64 4.57
CA ALA A 70 -8.44 -6.44 3.51
C ALA A 70 -9.30 -6.47 2.25
N LYS A 71 -10.60 -6.59 2.38
CA LYS A 71 -11.54 -6.52 1.25
C LYS A 71 -11.60 -5.11 0.65
N GLU A 72 -11.83 -4.09 1.48
CA GLU A 72 -11.99 -2.72 1.03
C GLU A 72 -10.73 -2.15 0.38
N PHE A 73 -9.57 -2.38 0.98
CA PHE A 73 -8.31 -1.90 0.44
C PHE A 73 -7.93 -2.60 -0.88
N MET A 74 -8.38 -3.84 -1.09
CA MET A 74 -8.16 -4.51 -2.37
C MET A 74 -8.93 -3.83 -3.50
N LYS A 75 -10.18 -3.42 -3.27
CA LYS A 75 -10.96 -2.65 -4.25
C LYS A 75 -10.28 -1.32 -4.54
N LEU A 76 -9.95 -0.58 -3.48
CA LEU A 76 -9.27 0.70 -3.58
C LEU A 76 -7.91 0.60 -4.26
N ALA A 77 -7.15 -0.49 -4.04
CA ALA A 77 -5.85 -0.71 -4.67
C ALA A 77 -5.93 -0.71 -6.20
N PHE A 78 -6.95 -1.32 -6.77
CA PHE A 78 -7.17 -1.30 -8.22
C PHE A 78 -7.53 0.09 -8.73
N GLU A 79 -8.39 0.81 -8.01
CA GLU A 79 -8.80 2.17 -8.36
C GLU A 79 -7.62 3.14 -8.31
N LEU A 80 -6.84 3.09 -7.23
CA LEU A 80 -5.65 3.92 -7.07
C LEU A 80 -4.57 3.55 -8.10
N SER A 81 -4.41 2.25 -8.41
CA SER A 81 -3.49 1.79 -9.44
C SER A 81 -3.81 2.42 -10.81
N GLU A 82 -5.08 2.43 -11.19
CA GLU A 82 -5.53 3.05 -12.43
C GLU A 82 -5.42 4.58 -12.40
N LYS A 83 -5.81 5.20 -11.30
CA LYS A 83 -5.77 6.66 -11.12
C LYS A 83 -4.35 7.22 -11.19
N PHE A 84 -3.39 6.55 -10.56
CA PHE A 84 -1.99 7.01 -10.49
C PHE A 84 -1.08 6.33 -11.51
N ASP A 85 -1.63 5.52 -12.43
CA ASP A 85 -0.89 4.81 -13.48
C ASP A 85 0.34 4.07 -12.95
N ARG A 86 0.14 3.24 -11.90
CA ARG A 86 1.22 2.48 -11.27
C ARG A 86 0.73 1.24 -10.53
N PRO A 87 1.53 0.17 -10.45
CA PRO A 87 1.21 -0.95 -9.59
C PRO A 87 1.13 -0.54 -8.13
N PHE A 88 0.27 -1.21 -7.37
CA PHE A 88 0.21 -1.08 -5.92
C PHE A 88 0.65 -2.39 -5.26
N VAL A 89 1.54 -2.31 -4.30
CA VAL A 89 1.87 -3.42 -3.42
C VAL A 89 0.82 -3.47 -2.31
N TYR A 90 0.25 -4.63 -2.13
CA TYR A 90 -0.71 -4.92 -1.09
C TYR A 90 -0.07 -5.87 -0.09
N ARG A 91 0.40 -5.32 1.02
CA ARG A 91 1.14 -6.08 2.02
C ARG A 91 0.19 -6.74 2.99
N THR A 92 0.32 -8.06 3.11
CA THR A 92 -0.31 -8.85 4.16
C THR A 92 0.76 -9.43 5.08
N THR A 93 0.34 -9.91 6.24
CA THR A 93 1.23 -10.59 7.18
C THR A 93 0.61 -11.90 7.64
N THR A 94 1.43 -12.80 8.18
CA THR A 94 0.98 -14.08 8.75
C THR A 94 -0.19 -13.88 9.73
N ARG A 95 -0.12 -12.87 10.59
CA ARG A 95 -1.19 -12.59 11.57
C ARG A 95 -2.50 -12.20 10.89
N LEU A 96 -2.44 -11.35 9.88
CA LEU A 96 -3.64 -10.98 9.12
C LEU A 96 -4.23 -12.20 8.40
N ALA A 97 -3.39 -13.00 7.74
CA ALA A 97 -3.81 -14.17 6.97
C ALA A 97 -4.45 -15.26 7.84
N HIS A 98 -4.08 -15.35 9.12
CA HIS A 98 -4.64 -16.29 10.09
C HIS A 98 -5.77 -15.68 10.93
N SER A 99 -6.05 -14.40 10.83
CA SER A 99 -7.17 -13.76 11.52
C SER A 99 -8.49 -14.13 10.86
N GLN A 100 -9.55 -14.05 11.65
CA GLN A 100 -10.93 -14.21 11.18
C GLN A 100 -11.73 -12.98 11.58
N GLY A 101 -12.61 -12.54 10.70
CA GLY A 101 -13.47 -11.39 10.95
C GLY A 101 -14.73 -11.44 10.10
N VAL A 102 -15.71 -10.65 10.49
CA VAL A 102 -16.93 -10.48 9.71
C VAL A 102 -16.64 -9.54 8.54
N VAL A 103 -17.04 -9.94 7.35
CA VAL A 103 -16.89 -9.16 6.12
C VAL A 103 -18.25 -9.05 5.45
N GLU A 104 -18.69 -7.84 5.15
CA GLU A 104 -19.90 -7.62 4.38
C GLU A 104 -19.68 -8.04 2.91
N LEU A 105 -20.62 -8.80 2.37
CA LEU A 105 -20.62 -9.16 0.96
C LEU A 105 -21.28 -8.06 0.14
N GLU A 106 -20.76 -7.83 -1.04
CA GLU A 106 -21.30 -6.87 -2.00
C GLU A 106 -21.48 -7.54 -3.36
N GLU A 107 -22.36 -6.96 -4.15
CA GLU A 107 -22.54 -7.39 -5.52
C GLU A 107 -21.30 -7.12 -6.36
N ARG A 108 -21.05 -7.99 -7.32
CA ARG A 108 -19.95 -7.81 -8.25
C ARG A 108 -20.17 -6.56 -9.11
N THR A 109 -19.17 -5.70 -9.16
CA THR A 109 -19.14 -4.58 -10.09
C THR A 109 -18.29 -4.93 -11.30
N ASP A 110 -18.89 -4.91 -12.48
CA ASP A 110 -18.16 -5.11 -13.72
C ASP A 110 -17.40 -3.82 -14.09
N VAL A 111 -16.18 -4.02 -14.56
CA VAL A 111 -15.30 -2.93 -15.01
C VAL A 111 -15.18 -3.02 -16.52
N GLU A 112 -15.36 -1.90 -17.21
CA GLU A 112 -15.21 -1.84 -18.65
C GLU A 112 -13.79 -2.22 -19.09
N ASP A 113 -13.70 -3.03 -20.14
CA ASP A 113 -12.43 -3.36 -20.74
C ASP A 113 -11.84 -2.16 -21.48
N LYS A 114 -10.60 -1.84 -21.14
CA LYS A 114 -9.86 -0.78 -21.83
C LYS A 114 -9.31 -1.32 -23.16
N ALA A 115 -9.50 -0.57 -24.23
CA ALA A 115 -8.93 -0.91 -25.53
C ALA A 115 -7.40 -0.93 -25.47
N TYR A 116 -6.79 -1.83 -26.24
CA TYR A 116 -5.35 -1.84 -26.40
C TYR A 116 -4.90 -0.62 -27.20
N VAL A 117 -4.00 0.17 -26.60
CA VAL A 117 -3.34 1.29 -27.28
C VAL A 117 -1.84 1.03 -27.29
N LYS A 118 -1.26 0.95 -28.49
CA LYS A 118 0.18 0.78 -28.65
C LYS A 118 0.90 2.07 -28.27
N ASP A 119 1.67 2.02 -27.18
CA ASP A 119 2.52 3.13 -26.72
C ASP A 119 3.94 2.61 -26.44
N ILE A 120 4.83 2.77 -27.40
CA ILE A 120 6.22 2.31 -27.30
C ILE A 120 6.98 3.13 -26.25
N ARG A 121 6.68 4.43 -26.11
CA ARG A 121 7.38 5.29 -25.16
C ARG A 121 7.04 4.92 -23.70
N LYS A 122 5.81 4.49 -23.46
CA LYS A 122 5.36 4.05 -22.16
C LYS A 122 5.77 2.60 -21.87
N ASN A 123 5.63 1.70 -22.81
CA ASN A 123 5.62 0.26 -22.55
C ASN A 123 6.94 -0.44 -22.90
N VAL A 124 7.91 0.27 -23.48
CA VAL A 124 9.23 -0.30 -23.82
C VAL A 124 10.33 0.46 -23.09
N MET A 125 10.93 -0.18 -22.08
CA MET A 125 11.93 0.41 -21.19
C MET A 125 13.34 0.41 -21.80
N MET A 126 13.48 1.01 -22.97
CA MET A 126 14.80 1.40 -23.49
C MET A 126 15.35 2.57 -22.67
N PRO A 127 16.69 2.72 -22.54
CA PRO A 127 17.30 3.78 -21.71
C PRO A 127 16.77 5.19 -21.97
N GLY A 128 16.51 5.54 -23.24
CA GLY A 128 15.94 6.84 -23.61
C GLY A 128 14.52 7.05 -23.09
N ASN A 129 13.67 6.01 -23.16
CA ASN A 129 12.31 6.04 -22.63
C ASN A 129 12.33 6.03 -21.09
N ALA A 130 13.19 5.21 -20.49
CA ALA A 130 13.30 5.08 -19.04
C ALA A 130 13.67 6.42 -18.37
N LYS A 131 14.53 7.24 -18.96
CA LYS A 131 14.85 8.59 -18.45
C LYS A 131 13.60 9.48 -18.35
N LEU A 132 12.74 9.46 -19.35
CA LEU A 132 11.50 10.24 -19.35
C LEU A 132 10.50 9.67 -18.33
N ARG A 133 10.37 8.36 -18.29
CA ARG A 133 9.50 7.67 -17.33
C ARG A 133 9.94 7.89 -15.89
N HIS A 134 11.23 8.05 -15.62
CA HIS A 134 11.72 8.38 -14.27
C HIS A 134 11.15 9.71 -13.77
N VAL A 135 11.11 10.74 -14.60
CA VAL A 135 10.50 12.03 -14.24
C VAL A 135 9.02 11.87 -13.91
N GLU A 136 8.30 11.08 -14.72
CA GLU A 136 6.88 10.79 -14.47
C GLU A 136 6.66 10.02 -13.15
N ILE A 137 7.53 9.08 -12.81
CA ILE A 137 7.44 8.34 -11.55
C ILE A 137 7.60 9.30 -10.35
N GLU A 138 8.57 10.19 -10.38
CA GLU A 138 8.80 11.13 -9.28
C GLU A 138 7.60 12.08 -9.12
N LYS A 139 7.04 12.57 -10.22
CA LYS A 139 5.83 13.38 -10.22
C LYS A 139 4.64 12.62 -9.57
N ARG A 140 4.41 11.38 -10.00
CA ARG A 140 3.34 10.53 -9.45
C ARG A 140 3.55 10.19 -7.97
N ASN A 141 4.80 10.04 -7.53
CA ASN A 141 5.12 9.89 -6.12
C ASN A 141 4.68 11.11 -5.30
N GLN A 142 4.94 12.31 -5.81
CA GLN A 142 4.53 13.55 -5.16
C GLN A 142 3.00 13.71 -5.15
N GLU A 143 2.34 13.45 -6.28
CA GLU A 143 0.88 13.50 -6.38
C GLU A 143 0.20 12.52 -5.41
N LEU A 144 0.73 11.29 -5.31
CA LEU A 144 0.20 10.30 -4.38
C LEU A 144 0.51 10.66 -2.92
N ALA A 145 1.68 11.23 -2.62
CA ALA A 145 2.02 11.69 -1.28
C ALA A 145 1.10 12.84 -0.81
N GLU A 146 0.71 13.74 -1.71
CA GLU A 146 -0.30 14.76 -1.40
C GLU A 146 -1.68 14.13 -1.19
N ALA A 147 -2.10 13.23 -2.08
CA ALA A 147 -3.38 12.53 -1.95
C ALA A 147 -3.45 11.70 -0.65
N ALA A 148 -2.35 11.11 -0.21
CA ALA A 148 -2.27 10.31 1.01
C ALA A 148 -2.75 11.05 2.27
N ASN A 149 -2.60 12.39 2.30
CA ASN A 149 -3.04 13.21 3.44
C ASN A 149 -4.56 13.24 3.62
N THR A 150 -5.33 12.91 2.58
CA THR A 150 -6.79 12.98 2.57
C THR A 150 -7.47 11.65 2.24
N LEU A 151 -6.69 10.60 1.97
CA LEU A 151 -7.25 9.27 1.73
C LEU A 151 -7.93 8.73 3.00
N PRO A 152 -9.18 8.26 2.94
CA PRO A 152 -9.94 7.82 4.11
C PRO A 152 -9.36 6.58 4.81
N ILE A 153 -8.45 5.87 4.14
CA ILE A 153 -7.72 4.73 4.71
C ILE A 153 -6.63 5.15 5.70
N ASN A 154 -6.20 6.42 5.67
CA ASN A 154 -5.35 7.03 6.68
C ASN A 154 -6.26 7.84 7.61
N ARG A 155 -6.58 7.28 8.78
CA ARG A 155 -7.57 7.89 9.66
C ARG A 155 -7.00 8.23 11.03
N VAL A 156 -7.46 9.38 11.54
CA VAL A 156 -7.15 9.86 12.87
C VAL A 156 -8.30 9.53 13.81
N GLU A 157 -8.00 8.89 14.92
CA GLU A 157 -8.91 8.60 16.02
C GLU A 157 -8.41 9.33 17.27
N MET A 158 -9.00 10.48 17.56
CA MET A 158 -8.62 11.26 18.73
C MET A 158 -9.37 10.77 19.98
N CYS A 159 -8.60 10.48 21.04
CA CYS A 159 -9.07 10.17 22.39
C CYS A 159 -8.33 11.07 23.41
N ASP A 160 -7.57 10.50 24.36
CA ASP A 160 -6.69 11.29 25.25
C ASP A 160 -5.50 11.80 24.44
N THR A 161 -5.11 13.04 24.69
CA THR A 161 -3.97 13.68 24.01
C THR A 161 -2.62 13.37 24.64
N LYS A 162 -2.58 12.72 25.80
CA LYS A 162 -1.31 12.39 26.49
C LYS A 162 -0.45 11.44 25.66
N ILE A 163 -1.08 10.46 24.99
CA ILE A 163 -0.40 9.47 24.19
C ILE A 163 -1.02 9.44 22.79
N GLY A 164 -0.19 9.68 21.80
CA GLY A 164 -0.48 9.44 20.40
C GLY A 164 0.33 8.27 19.85
N VAL A 165 -0.31 7.44 19.02
CA VAL A 165 0.35 6.31 18.37
C VAL A 165 0.12 6.38 16.86
N ILE A 166 1.21 6.31 16.08
CA ILE A 166 1.13 6.13 14.62
C ILE A 166 1.40 4.66 14.30
N THR A 167 0.47 4.00 13.64
CA THR A 167 0.55 2.56 13.40
C THR A 167 -0.09 2.16 12.07
N SER A 168 0.18 0.93 11.61
CA SER A 168 -0.40 0.35 10.39
C SER A 168 -0.62 -1.15 10.57
N GLY A 169 -1.43 -1.74 9.70
CA GLY A 169 -1.65 -3.18 9.69
C GLY A 169 -2.12 -3.76 11.04
N ILE A 170 -1.79 -4.99 11.32
CA ILE A 170 -2.17 -5.69 12.56
C ILE A 170 -1.73 -4.98 13.85
N PRO A 171 -0.57 -4.32 13.95
CA PRO A 171 -0.23 -3.54 15.14
C PRO A 171 -1.29 -2.53 15.57
N TYR A 172 -2.10 -2.02 14.65
CA TYR A 172 -3.24 -1.18 15.02
C TYR A 172 -4.20 -1.89 15.99
N GLN A 173 -4.52 -3.15 15.75
CA GLN A 173 -5.40 -3.92 16.64
C GLN A 173 -4.78 -4.08 18.04
N TYR A 174 -3.46 -4.28 18.11
CA TYR A 174 -2.75 -4.38 19.40
C TYR A 174 -2.75 -3.05 20.17
N VAL A 175 -2.60 -1.93 19.45
CA VAL A 175 -2.68 -0.60 20.08
C VAL A 175 -4.07 -0.37 20.66
N LYS A 176 -5.13 -0.71 19.92
CA LYS A 176 -6.51 -0.53 20.38
C LYS A 176 -6.84 -1.39 21.61
N GLU A 177 -6.24 -2.55 21.74
CA GLU A 177 -6.41 -3.43 22.89
C GLU A 177 -5.56 -2.99 24.11
N ALA A 178 -4.28 -2.68 23.86
CA ALA A 178 -3.34 -2.38 24.94
C ALA A 178 -3.45 -0.94 25.48
N LEU A 179 -3.85 0.00 24.62
CA LEU A 179 -3.92 1.44 24.92
C LEU A 179 -5.25 2.03 24.42
N PRO A 180 -6.39 1.61 24.98
CA PRO A 180 -7.72 1.99 24.45
C PRO A 180 -7.99 3.51 24.52
N GLU A 181 -7.33 4.22 25.43
CA GLU A 181 -7.46 5.68 25.61
C GLU A 181 -6.51 6.50 24.72
N ALA A 182 -5.53 5.86 24.08
CA ALA A 182 -4.58 6.59 23.23
C ALA A 182 -5.24 7.12 21.95
N SER A 183 -4.81 8.32 21.55
CA SER A 183 -5.12 8.81 20.21
C SER A 183 -4.30 8.04 19.16
N VAL A 184 -4.91 7.70 18.04
CA VAL A 184 -4.28 6.86 17.02
C VAL A 184 -4.35 7.50 15.64
N LEU A 185 -3.21 7.59 14.96
CA LEU A 185 -3.16 7.75 13.52
C LEU A 185 -2.90 6.39 12.87
N LYS A 186 -3.93 5.83 12.29
CA LYS A 186 -3.86 4.56 11.57
C LYS A 186 -3.55 4.81 10.09
N LEU A 187 -2.44 4.26 9.61
CA LEU A 187 -2.02 4.35 8.23
C LEU A 187 -2.47 3.11 7.44
N GLY A 188 -3.28 3.31 6.42
CA GLY A 188 -3.62 2.28 5.44
C GLY A 188 -2.70 2.32 4.22
N LEU A 189 -2.26 3.52 3.81
CA LEU A 189 -1.18 3.73 2.84
C LEU A 189 0.10 4.06 3.60
N VAL A 190 1.07 3.14 3.57
CA VAL A 190 2.33 3.25 4.32
C VAL A 190 3.53 3.68 3.46
N ASN A 191 3.37 3.71 2.16
CA ASN A 191 4.30 4.29 1.21
C ASN A 191 3.53 4.87 0.01
N PRO A 192 3.66 6.16 -0.30
CA PRO A 192 4.33 7.22 0.46
C PRO A 192 3.59 7.57 1.76
N LEU A 193 4.33 8.09 2.74
CA LEU A 193 3.76 8.55 4.00
C LEU A 193 3.00 9.88 3.85
N PRO A 194 1.85 10.06 4.53
CA PRO A 194 1.06 11.29 4.54
C PRO A 194 1.69 12.33 5.50
N LYS A 195 2.74 13.01 5.06
CA LYS A 195 3.56 13.88 5.93
C LYS A 195 2.76 14.94 6.69
N LYS A 196 1.87 15.67 5.98
CA LYS A 196 1.06 16.72 6.60
C LYS A 196 0.11 16.15 7.67
N LEU A 197 -0.51 15.02 7.40
CA LEU A 197 -1.38 14.35 8.35
C LEU A 197 -0.61 13.87 9.59
N ILE A 198 0.61 13.35 9.40
CA ILE A 198 1.51 12.95 10.49
C ILE A 198 1.90 14.17 11.34
N GLU A 199 2.33 15.26 10.72
CA GLU A 199 2.71 16.51 11.40
C GLU A 199 1.52 17.10 12.17
N GLU A 200 0.35 17.13 11.55
CA GLU A 200 -0.87 17.60 12.19
C GLU A 200 -1.27 16.73 13.38
N PHE A 201 -1.21 15.42 13.27
CA PHE A 201 -1.49 14.49 14.37
C PHE A 201 -0.47 14.64 15.49
N ALA A 202 0.82 14.69 15.17
CA ALA A 202 1.90 14.83 16.12
C ALA A 202 1.78 16.12 16.96
N SER A 203 1.28 17.20 16.36
CA SER A 203 1.08 18.48 17.08
C SER A 203 -0.06 18.47 18.10
N LYS A 204 -0.91 17.44 18.09
CA LYS A 204 -2.11 17.32 18.94
C LYS A 204 -1.92 16.40 20.15
N VAL A 205 -0.74 15.80 20.32
CA VAL A 205 -0.46 14.85 21.39
C VAL A 205 0.83 15.22 22.15
N ASP A 206 0.88 14.88 23.43
CA ASP A 206 2.01 15.23 24.29
C ASP A 206 3.20 14.28 24.06
N THR A 207 2.92 13.01 23.90
CA THR A 207 3.93 11.96 23.64
C THR A 207 3.51 11.13 22.43
N LEU A 208 4.42 10.98 21.47
CA LEU A 208 4.18 10.25 20.23
C LEU A 208 5.01 8.96 20.16
N TYR A 209 4.36 7.85 19.84
CA TYR A 209 4.95 6.53 19.59
C TYR A 209 4.69 6.07 18.16
#